data_480ac147540aa24df56036836aa9d74b
#
_entry.id   480ac147540aa24df56036836aa9d74b
#
_cell.length_a   1.000
_cell.length_b   1.000
_cell.length_c   1.000
_cell.angle_alpha   90.00
_cell.angle_beta   90.00
_cell.angle_gamma   90.00
#
_symmetry.space_group_name_H-M   'P 1'
#
loop_
_entity.id
_entity.type
_entity.pdbx_description
1 polymer ?
#
loop_
_entity_poly.entity_id
_entity_poly.type
_entity_poly.pdbx_seq_one_letter_code
_entity_poly.pdbx_strand_id
1 'polypeptide(L)'
;MKLKIVTKEDLKDWTKELFQEKSFNMIDVSDKEITLRRALATGSIIVGKEVFSLIKNREMPKGDPITLAEVAAVLGVKRTSDLIPLCHPLQIDHTSTKIVLDENNFALDVY
;
A
#
# COMPACT_ATOMS: atom_id res chain seq x y z
N MET A 1 25.21 -30.71 1.65
CA MET A 1 24.72 -29.72 0.70
C MET A 1 25.89 -29.27 -0.18
N LYS A 2 25.79 -29.48 -1.48
CA LYS A 2 26.81 -28.98 -2.42
C LYS A 2 26.48 -27.57 -2.85
N LEU A 3 27.40 -26.63 -2.63
CA LEU A 3 27.31 -25.28 -3.17
C LEU A 3 27.75 -25.29 -4.64
N LYS A 4 26.85 -24.87 -5.54
CA LYS A 4 27.14 -24.71 -6.95
C LYS A 4 27.40 -23.23 -7.23
N ILE A 5 28.51 -22.94 -7.92
CA ILE A 5 28.77 -21.58 -8.41
C ILE A 5 27.88 -21.36 -9.63
N VAL A 6 27.03 -20.34 -9.56
CA VAL A 6 26.07 -19.99 -10.62
C VAL A 6 26.69 -18.93 -11.51
N THR A 7 26.84 -19.22 -12.81
CA THR A 7 27.32 -18.27 -13.80
C THR A 7 26.18 -17.45 -14.40
N LYS A 8 26.50 -16.38 -15.14
CA LYS A 8 25.49 -15.58 -15.86
C LYS A 8 24.69 -16.42 -16.88
N GLU A 9 25.29 -17.42 -17.47
CA GLU A 9 24.64 -18.33 -18.43
C GLU A 9 23.69 -19.28 -17.71
N ASP A 10 24.13 -19.83 -16.59
CA ASP A 10 23.29 -20.67 -15.73
C ASP A 10 22.04 -19.92 -15.24
N LEU A 11 22.17 -18.62 -14.92
CA LEU A 11 21.04 -17.77 -14.54
C LEU A 11 20.03 -17.57 -15.68
N LYS A 12 20.50 -17.46 -16.93
CA LYS A 12 19.58 -17.34 -18.09
C LYS A 12 18.77 -18.60 -18.31
N ASP A 13 19.40 -19.77 -18.22
CA ASP A 13 18.71 -21.05 -18.37
C ASP A 13 17.80 -21.34 -17.18
N TRP A 14 18.26 -21.01 -16.00
CA TRP A 14 17.51 -21.18 -14.76
C TRP A 14 16.25 -20.32 -14.73
N THR A 15 16.34 -19.06 -15.18
CA THR A 15 15.18 -18.17 -15.28
C THR A 15 14.15 -18.64 -16.30
N LYS A 16 14.58 -19.27 -17.42
CA LYS A 16 13.66 -19.84 -18.40
C LYS A 16 12.89 -21.04 -17.88
N GLU A 17 13.53 -21.89 -17.08
CA GLU A 17 12.91 -23.10 -16.52
C GLU A 17 12.03 -22.84 -15.30
N LEU A 18 12.47 -21.94 -14.41
CA LEU A 18 11.80 -21.67 -13.13
C LEU A 18 10.76 -20.55 -13.19
N PHE A 19 10.99 -19.56 -14.06
CA PHE A 19 10.09 -18.42 -14.20
C PHE A 19 9.34 -18.49 -15.52
N GLN A 20 8.38 -19.39 -15.59
CA GLN A 20 7.42 -19.45 -16.69
C GLN A 20 6.51 -18.21 -16.65
N GLU A 21 5.80 -17.93 -17.77
CA GLU A 21 4.95 -16.74 -17.94
C GLU A 21 3.96 -16.45 -16.78
N LYS A 22 3.58 -17.49 -16.04
CA LYS A 22 2.67 -17.38 -14.90
C LYS A 22 3.37 -17.32 -13.54
N SER A 23 4.69 -17.21 -13.52
CA SER A 23 5.46 -17.10 -12.27
C SER A 23 5.26 -15.74 -11.62
N PHE A 24 5.34 -15.75 -10.30
CA PHE A 24 5.28 -14.55 -9.50
C PHE A 24 6.65 -13.86 -9.49
N ASN A 25 6.80 -12.79 -10.24
CA ASN A 25 8.03 -12.01 -10.30
C ASN A 25 7.77 -10.52 -10.49
N MET A 26 8.76 -9.69 -10.13
CA MET A 26 8.74 -8.26 -10.40
C MET A 26 9.11 -7.98 -11.86
N ILE A 27 8.41 -7.03 -12.47
CA ILE A 27 8.71 -6.54 -13.82
C ILE A 27 9.94 -5.63 -13.76
N ASP A 28 10.88 -5.81 -14.70
CA ASP A 28 12.00 -4.90 -14.84
C ASP A 28 11.54 -3.55 -15.39
N VAL A 29 11.81 -2.49 -14.65
CA VAL A 29 11.46 -1.11 -15.01
C VAL A 29 12.67 -0.20 -15.17
N SER A 30 13.88 -0.78 -15.24
CA SER A 30 15.13 -0.02 -15.31
C SER A 30 15.22 0.92 -16.52
N ASP A 31 14.59 0.56 -17.64
CA ASP A 31 14.57 1.34 -18.87
C ASP A 31 13.38 2.30 -19.01
N LYS A 32 12.51 2.35 -18.00
CA LYS A 32 11.36 3.25 -18.03
C LYS A 32 11.77 4.68 -17.72
N GLU A 33 11.22 5.60 -18.50
CA GLU A 33 11.35 7.03 -18.24
C GLU A 33 10.67 7.43 -16.93
N ILE A 34 11.21 8.47 -16.29
CA ILE A 34 10.59 9.09 -15.12
C ILE A 34 9.32 9.83 -15.57
N THR A 35 8.18 9.43 -15.06
CA THR A 35 6.88 10.02 -15.37
C THR A 35 6.15 10.41 -14.08
N LEU A 36 5.30 11.44 -14.18
CA LEU A 36 4.37 11.76 -13.11
C LEU A 36 3.29 10.69 -13.02
N ARG A 37 3.16 10.06 -11.87
CA ARG A 37 2.13 9.05 -11.59
C ARG A 37 1.31 9.45 -10.39
N ARG A 38 0.01 9.26 -10.50
CA ARG A 38 -0.95 9.51 -9.44
C ARG A 38 -1.82 8.28 -9.23
N ALA A 39 -2.12 8.00 -7.99
CA ALA A 39 -3.06 6.95 -7.62
C ALA A 39 -4.02 7.50 -6.57
N LEU A 40 -5.29 7.19 -6.72
CA LEU A 40 -6.33 7.46 -5.75
C LEU A 40 -6.94 6.13 -5.33
N ALA A 41 -6.93 5.87 -4.03
CA ALA A 41 -7.63 4.73 -3.46
C ALA A 41 -8.72 5.22 -2.52
N THR A 42 -9.78 4.46 -2.39
CA THR A 42 -10.87 4.74 -1.47
C THR A 42 -11.27 3.49 -0.71
N GLY A 43 -11.70 3.67 0.50
CA GLY A 43 -12.20 2.60 1.34
C GLY A 43 -13.16 3.15 2.38
N SER A 44 -13.98 2.29 2.95
CA SER A 44 -14.93 2.66 3.97
C SER A 44 -14.87 1.66 5.13
N ILE A 45 -15.00 2.17 6.34
CA ILE A 45 -15.13 1.35 7.54
C ILE A 45 -16.43 1.70 8.28
N ILE A 46 -17.26 0.70 8.51
CA ILE A 46 -18.49 0.84 9.29
C ILE A 46 -18.13 0.62 10.75
N VAL A 47 -18.30 1.65 11.56
CA VAL A 47 -17.92 1.62 12.99
C VAL A 47 -19.13 1.44 13.92
N GLY A 48 -20.32 1.59 13.40
CA GLY A 48 -21.56 1.53 14.17
C GLY A 48 -21.91 2.86 14.85
N LYS A 49 -23.16 2.95 15.31
CA LYS A 49 -23.73 4.20 15.83
C LYS A 49 -22.99 4.75 17.05
N GLU A 50 -22.65 3.91 18.00
CA GLU A 50 -22.02 4.31 19.27
C GLU A 50 -20.62 4.88 19.01
N VAL A 51 -19.77 4.13 18.34
CA VAL A 51 -18.39 4.57 18.02
C VAL A 51 -18.42 5.78 17.09
N PHE A 52 -19.33 5.81 16.11
CA PHE A 52 -19.48 6.95 15.22
C PHE A 52 -19.77 8.25 16.00
N SER A 53 -20.66 8.19 16.98
CA SER A 53 -20.97 9.34 17.84
C SER A 53 -19.78 9.81 18.65
N LEU A 54 -19.00 8.89 19.20
CA LEU A 54 -17.75 9.22 19.92
C LEU A 54 -16.73 9.91 19.02
N ILE A 55 -16.58 9.44 17.81
CA ILE A 55 -15.67 10.06 16.83
C ILE A 55 -16.15 11.45 16.45
N LYS A 56 -17.43 11.58 16.12
CA LYS A 56 -18.04 12.85 15.72
C LYS A 56 -17.92 13.91 16.81
N ASN A 57 -18.13 13.53 18.06
CA ASN A 57 -18.08 14.43 19.21
C ASN A 57 -16.68 14.60 19.81
N ARG A 58 -15.66 13.95 19.23
CA ARG A 58 -14.26 13.96 19.70
C ARG A 58 -14.10 13.47 21.14
N GLU A 59 -14.85 12.43 21.49
CA GLU A 59 -14.89 11.83 22.82
C GLU A 59 -14.15 10.48 22.92
N MET A 60 -13.38 10.12 21.91
CA MET A 60 -12.61 8.87 21.92
C MET A 60 -11.52 8.92 22.99
N PRO A 61 -11.45 7.91 23.89
CA PRO A 61 -10.58 7.97 25.07
C PRO A 61 -9.08 7.88 24.75
N LYS A 62 -8.72 7.33 23.57
CA LYS A 62 -7.30 7.16 23.17
C LYS A 62 -6.82 8.20 22.15
N GLY A 63 -7.52 9.32 22.02
CA GLY A 63 -7.17 10.38 21.09
C GLY A 63 -8.05 10.40 19.84
N ASP A 64 -7.74 11.31 18.93
CA ASP A 64 -8.50 11.49 17.70
C ASP A 64 -8.14 10.42 16.64
N PRO A 65 -9.07 9.49 16.34
CA PRO A 65 -8.80 8.44 15.39
C PRO A 65 -8.64 8.96 13.95
N ILE A 66 -9.22 10.09 13.61
CA ILE A 66 -9.08 10.69 12.27
C ILE A 66 -7.65 11.13 12.05
N THR A 67 -7.07 11.88 12.96
CA THR A 67 -5.67 12.30 12.89
C THR A 67 -4.71 11.10 12.85
N LEU A 68 -4.96 10.09 13.68
CA LEU A 68 -4.18 8.86 13.71
C LEU A 68 -4.27 8.10 12.38
N ALA A 69 -5.45 8.06 11.77
CA ALA A 69 -5.67 7.43 10.48
C ALA A 69 -4.94 8.17 9.35
N GLU A 70 -4.91 9.49 9.37
CA GLU A 70 -4.15 10.30 8.41
C GLU A 70 -2.64 9.99 8.50
N VAL A 71 -2.09 9.91 9.70
CA VAL A 71 -0.70 9.51 9.92
C VAL A 71 -0.45 8.08 9.44
N ALA A 72 -1.34 7.15 9.76
CA ALA A 72 -1.24 5.76 9.33
C ALA A 72 -1.26 5.63 7.79
N ALA A 73 -2.08 6.43 7.12
CA ALA A 73 -2.15 6.46 5.66
C ALA A 73 -0.82 6.90 5.04
N VAL A 74 -0.21 7.95 5.56
CA VAL A 74 1.13 8.40 5.10
C VAL A 74 2.17 7.29 5.28
N LEU A 75 2.20 6.66 6.45
CA LEU A 75 3.11 5.54 6.72
C LEU A 75 2.86 4.36 5.78
N GLY A 76 1.59 4.03 5.52
CA GLY A 76 1.21 2.96 4.60
C GLY A 76 1.69 3.21 3.17
N VAL A 77 1.52 4.43 2.67
CA VAL A 77 2.00 4.82 1.35
C VAL A 77 3.52 4.68 1.26
N LYS A 78 4.26 5.18 2.25
CA LYS A 78 5.72 5.06 2.29
C LYS A 78 6.23 3.62 2.36
N ARG A 79 5.45 2.72 2.94
CA ARG A 79 5.80 1.29 3.12
C ARG A 79 5.16 0.37 2.11
N THR A 80 4.52 0.89 1.08
CA THR A 80 3.81 0.08 0.10
C THR A 80 4.70 -0.96 -0.56
N SER A 81 5.94 -0.61 -0.93
CA SER A 81 6.89 -1.56 -1.52
C SER A 81 7.32 -2.67 -0.55
N ASP A 82 7.29 -2.43 0.75
CA ASP A 82 7.57 -3.46 1.76
C ASP A 82 6.39 -4.41 1.96
N LEU A 83 5.16 -3.90 1.79
CA LEU A 83 3.92 -4.65 2.01
C LEU A 83 3.47 -5.42 0.78
N ILE A 84 3.76 -4.92 -0.41
CA ILE A 84 3.38 -5.52 -1.69
C ILE A 84 4.62 -6.12 -2.35
N PRO A 85 4.77 -7.45 -2.40
CA PRO A 85 6.02 -8.10 -2.79
C PRO A 85 6.56 -7.73 -4.17
N LEU A 86 5.68 -7.46 -5.13
CA LEU A 86 6.06 -7.11 -6.50
C LEU A 86 6.06 -5.61 -6.79
N CYS A 87 5.88 -4.78 -5.77
CA CYS A 87 5.96 -3.35 -5.92
C CYS A 87 7.41 -2.87 -5.84
N HIS A 88 7.83 -2.10 -6.82
CA HIS A 88 9.14 -1.45 -6.78
C HIS A 88 9.15 -0.32 -5.72
N PRO A 89 10.28 -0.09 -5.03
CA PRO A 89 10.41 1.08 -4.17
C PRO A 89 10.45 2.34 -5.04
N LEU A 90 9.37 3.12 -4.97
CA LEU A 90 9.24 4.38 -5.69
C LEU A 90 9.35 5.56 -4.74
N GLN A 91 9.94 6.64 -5.22
CA GLN A 91 9.94 7.89 -4.48
C GLN A 91 8.53 8.45 -4.44
N ILE A 92 8.05 8.77 -3.24
CA ILE A 92 6.77 9.41 -3.03
C ILE A 92 6.99 10.91 -2.82
N ASP A 93 6.52 11.72 -3.75
CA ASP A 93 6.67 13.18 -3.68
C ASP A 93 5.55 13.82 -2.89
N HIS A 94 4.35 13.25 -2.94
CA HIS A 94 3.18 13.78 -2.24
C HIS A 94 2.19 12.69 -1.88
N THR A 95 1.60 12.81 -0.72
CA THR A 95 0.45 12.01 -0.29
C THR A 95 -0.50 12.87 0.53
N SER A 96 -1.78 12.66 0.35
CA SER A 96 -2.82 13.29 1.16
C SER A 96 -3.93 12.30 1.43
N THR A 97 -4.58 12.47 2.56
CA THR A 97 -5.69 11.62 2.98
C THR A 97 -6.84 12.50 3.41
N LYS A 98 -8.03 12.14 2.98
CA LYS A 98 -9.26 12.79 3.41
C LYS A 98 -10.19 11.75 4.01
N ILE A 99 -10.71 12.05 5.19
CA ILE A 99 -11.67 11.19 5.89
C ILE A 99 -12.98 11.94 6.01
N VAL A 100 -14.05 11.32 5.56
CA VAL A 100 -15.40 11.89 5.57
C VAL A 100 -16.28 11.02 6.45
N LEU A 101 -17.04 11.66 7.32
CA LEU A 101 -18.03 11.01 8.16
C LEU A 101 -19.31 10.75 7.36
N ASP A 102 -19.71 9.50 7.26
CA ASP A 102 -20.99 9.08 6.67
C ASP A 102 -22.01 8.80 7.78
N GLU A 103 -22.86 9.76 8.03
CA GLU A 103 -23.89 9.65 9.08
C GLU A 103 -24.99 8.63 8.76
N ASN A 104 -25.25 8.37 7.48
CA ASN A 104 -26.30 7.43 7.08
C ASN A 104 -25.94 5.98 7.38
N ASN A 105 -24.65 5.65 7.24
CA ASN A 105 -24.15 4.30 7.42
C ASN A 105 -23.30 4.11 8.68
N PHE A 106 -23.13 5.15 9.49
CA PHE A 106 -22.21 5.15 10.63
C PHE A 106 -20.84 4.66 10.26
N ALA A 107 -20.31 5.22 9.18
CA ALA A 107 -19.08 4.84 8.55
C ALA A 107 -18.11 6.01 8.40
N LEU A 108 -16.87 5.68 8.17
CA LEU A 108 -15.82 6.63 7.80
C LEU A 108 -15.35 6.27 6.40
N ASP A 109 -15.44 7.20 5.47
CA ASP A 109 -14.98 7.07 4.12
C ASP A 109 -13.60 7.70 3.98
N VAL A 110 -12.65 6.96 3.47
CA VAL A 110 -11.25 7.36 3.33
C VAL A 110 -10.89 7.49 1.86
N TYR A 111 -10.27 8.58 1.50
CA TYR A 111 -9.79 8.87 0.16
C TYR A 111 -8.31 9.16 0.16
#